data_bd058e65eb4c69885c9ae58330fe9a44
#
_entry.id   bd058e65eb4c69885c9ae58330fe9a44
#
_cell.length_a   1.000
_cell.length_b   1.000
_cell.length_c   1.000
_cell.angle_alpha   90.00
_cell.angle_beta   90.00
_cell.angle_gamma   90.00
#
_symmetry.space_group_name_H-M   'P 1'
#
loop_
_entity.id
_entity.type
_entity.pdbx_description
1 polymer ?
#
loop_
_entity_poly.entity_id
_entity_poly.type
_entity_poly.pdbx_seq_one_letter_code
_entity_poly.pdbx_strand_id
1 'polypeptide(L)'
;MAQIKFQDVLRDAVQSLFGANPSAQEIIDSYPTAHLTGTHAIQTGGGTFFDLFAKKGRNEWDEVEKLISHFRDLGVRQSALIRGDFLFGYEPQPFDVIRALVFEYAAMGMNVLQNFHGLNDARCLAGVARAVAEARAAGHDIIAQGTICIEDNPNVTVARCLAFADELVALGHSGFYLKSASGRLTPYFVYELVSALYRRFPDQDVTIHAHSPMARRPHAIWRQRWPPLSRTGTSRWMCSIQRWPVRRRSQA
;
A
#
# COMPACT_ATOMS: atom_id res chain seq x y z
N MET A 1 15.52 2.72 19.14
CA MET A 1 15.89 2.75 17.70
C MET A 1 14.62 2.54 16.89
N ALA A 2 14.45 3.29 15.81
CA ALA A 2 13.33 3.05 14.89
C ALA A 2 13.47 1.66 14.25
N GLN A 3 12.40 0.88 14.25
CA GLN A 3 12.37 -0.44 13.64
C GLN A 3 11.89 -0.32 12.20
N ILE A 4 12.70 -0.78 11.25
CA ILE A 4 12.29 -0.89 9.85
C ILE A 4 11.45 -2.15 9.70
N LYS A 5 10.26 -2.01 9.11
CA LYS A 5 9.36 -3.09 8.78
C LYS A 5 9.28 -3.25 7.27
N PHE A 6 9.11 -4.48 6.82
CA PHE A 6 8.95 -4.80 5.41
C PHE A 6 7.51 -5.15 5.08
N GLN A 7 7.04 -4.62 3.97
CA GLN A 7 5.76 -5.00 3.36
C GLN A 7 6.04 -5.65 2.01
N ASP A 8 5.46 -6.82 1.79
CA ASP A 8 5.45 -7.44 0.46
C ASP A 8 4.30 -6.86 -0.38
N VAL A 9 4.57 -6.56 -1.63
CA VAL A 9 3.60 -5.98 -2.59
C VAL A 9 3.14 -7.03 -3.61
N LEU A 10 2.76 -8.20 -3.13
CA LEU A 10 2.31 -9.35 -3.92
C LEU A 10 1.28 -8.95 -4.99
N ARG A 11 0.26 -8.18 -4.61
CA ARG A 11 -0.77 -7.69 -5.53
C ARG A 11 -0.17 -6.95 -6.73
N ASP A 12 0.81 -6.09 -6.48
CA ASP A 12 1.45 -5.30 -7.55
C ASP A 12 2.33 -6.17 -8.45
N ALA A 13 3.02 -7.15 -7.87
CA ALA A 13 3.79 -8.15 -8.60
C ALA A 13 2.91 -8.97 -9.54
N VAL A 14 1.79 -9.47 -9.06
CA VAL A 14 0.83 -10.25 -9.85
C VAL A 14 0.26 -9.42 -11.00
N GLN A 15 -0.05 -8.17 -10.76
CA GLN A 15 -0.54 -7.25 -11.79
C GLN A 15 0.51 -6.95 -12.85
N SER A 16 1.72 -6.59 -12.42
CA SER A 16 2.78 -6.08 -13.30
C SER A 16 3.48 -7.17 -14.10
N LEU A 17 3.68 -8.37 -13.52
CA LEU A 17 4.42 -9.46 -14.14
C LEU A 17 3.54 -10.47 -14.86
N PHE A 18 2.33 -10.68 -14.37
CA PHE A 18 1.46 -11.75 -14.86
C PHE A 18 0.12 -11.24 -15.41
N GLY A 19 -0.06 -9.93 -15.54
CA GLY A 19 -1.29 -9.32 -16.06
C GLY A 19 -2.53 -9.73 -15.28
N ALA A 20 -2.38 -9.97 -13.98
CA ALA A 20 -3.43 -10.45 -13.09
C ALA A 20 -4.02 -11.82 -13.50
N ASN A 21 -3.22 -12.72 -14.07
CA ASN A 21 -3.71 -14.01 -14.57
C ASN A 21 -3.80 -15.13 -13.52
N PRO A 22 -2.85 -15.27 -12.56
CA PRO A 22 -2.88 -16.36 -11.60
C PRO A 22 -4.11 -16.31 -10.67
N SER A 23 -4.63 -17.48 -10.34
CA SER A 23 -5.63 -17.65 -9.27
C SER A 23 -4.98 -17.50 -7.90
N ALA A 24 -5.80 -17.30 -6.86
CA ALA A 24 -5.33 -17.28 -5.48
C ALA A 24 -4.58 -18.58 -5.13
N GLN A 25 -5.08 -19.74 -5.59
CA GLN A 25 -4.43 -21.02 -5.33
C GLN A 25 -3.05 -21.11 -5.99
N GLU A 26 -2.93 -20.72 -7.27
CA GLU A 26 -1.63 -20.72 -7.97
C GLU A 26 -0.63 -19.77 -7.31
N ILE A 27 -1.12 -18.62 -6.79
CA ILE A 27 -0.29 -17.68 -6.02
C ILE A 27 0.20 -18.35 -4.73
N ILE A 28 -0.70 -18.95 -3.94
CA ILE A 28 -0.39 -19.61 -2.67
C ILE A 28 0.63 -20.74 -2.89
N ASP A 29 0.40 -21.59 -3.88
CA ASP A 29 1.25 -22.75 -4.16
C ASP A 29 2.66 -22.34 -4.66
N SER A 30 2.77 -21.18 -5.30
CA SER A 30 4.03 -20.68 -5.84
C SER A 30 4.76 -19.72 -4.91
N TYR A 31 4.10 -19.20 -3.86
CA TYR A 31 4.69 -18.21 -2.96
C TYR A 31 5.60 -18.87 -1.92
N PRO A 32 6.90 -18.57 -1.91
CA PRO A 32 7.82 -19.15 -0.93
C PRO A 32 7.56 -18.57 0.46
N THR A 33 7.04 -19.35 1.38
CA THR A 33 6.76 -18.92 2.77
C THR A 33 8.00 -18.38 3.50
N ALA A 34 9.21 -18.79 3.08
CA ALA A 34 10.46 -18.22 3.58
C ALA A 34 10.59 -16.70 3.34
N HIS A 35 9.88 -16.15 2.34
CA HIS A 35 9.85 -14.71 2.09
C HIS A 35 9.09 -13.93 3.17
N LEU A 36 8.24 -14.60 3.94
CA LEU A 36 7.50 -13.99 5.04
C LEU A 36 8.36 -13.74 6.28
N THR A 37 9.56 -14.32 6.34
CA THR A 37 10.48 -14.10 7.46
C THR A 37 10.85 -12.62 7.54
N GLY A 38 10.41 -11.95 8.61
CA GLY A 38 10.60 -10.51 8.82
C GLY A 38 9.62 -9.62 8.03
N THR A 39 8.67 -10.19 7.28
CA THR A 39 7.60 -9.43 6.63
C THR A 39 6.55 -9.04 7.66
N HIS A 40 6.27 -7.74 7.76
CA HIS A 40 5.27 -7.21 8.68
C HIS A 40 3.85 -7.21 8.07
N ALA A 41 3.78 -6.92 6.78
CA ALA A 41 2.52 -6.85 6.05
C ALA A 41 2.69 -7.37 4.61
N ILE A 42 1.60 -7.82 4.03
CA ILE A 42 1.52 -8.23 2.63
C ILE A 42 0.34 -7.55 1.95
N GLN A 43 0.51 -7.13 0.71
CA GLN A 43 -0.56 -6.54 -0.08
C GLN A 43 -1.29 -7.64 -0.85
N THR A 44 -2.45 -8.04 -0.34
CA THR A 44 -3.28 -9.12 -0.90
C THR A 44 -4.53 -8.62 -1.62
N GLY A 45 -4.94 -7.37 -1.39
CA GLY A 45 -6.12 -6.76 -2.00
C GLY A 45 -5.80 -5.58 -2.92
N GLY A 46 -6.73 -5.29 -3.83
CA GLY A 46 -6.65 -4.16 -4.74
C GLY A 46 -7.25 -4.46 -6.11
N GLY A 47 -7.21 -3.48 -7.03
CA GLY A 47 -7.87 -3.53 -8.33
C GLY A 47 -7.50 -4.70 -9.23
N THR A 48 -6.34 -5.33 -9.01
CA THR A 48 -5.88 -6.51 -9.76
C THR A 48 -6.90 -7.64 -9.77
N PHE A 49 -7.48 -7.95 -8.62
CA PHE A 49 -8.40 -9.08 -8.47
C PHE A 49 -9.77 -8.79 -9.09
N PHE A 50 -10.20 -7.53 -9.06
CA PHE A 50 -11.42 -7.10 -9.77
C PHE A 50 -11.25 -7.13 -11.29
N ASP A 51 -10.06 -6.82 -11.80
CA ASP A 51 -9.73 -7.01 -13.22
C ASP A 51 -9.81 -8.48 -13.63
N LEU A 52 -9.45 -9.41 -12.74
CA LEU A 52 -9.59 -10.86 -12.99
C LEU A 52 -11.04 -11.27 -13.14
N PHE A 53 -11.92 -10.80 -12.27
CA PHE A 53 -13.35 -11.06 -12.39
C PHE A 53 -13.90 -10.57 -13.73
N ALA A 54 -13.67 -9.31 -14.05
CA ALA A 54 -14.17 -8.70 -15.28
C ALA A 54 -13.67 -9.39 -16.54
N LYS A 55 -12.42 -9.91 -16.53
CA LYS A 55 -11.80 -10.54 -17.70
C LYS A 55 -12.02 -12.04 -17.79
N LYS A 56 -12.19 -12.74 -16.66
CA LYS A 56 -12.18 -14.19 -16.58
C LYS A 56 -13.41 -14.81 -15.93
N GLY A 57 -14.35 -14.00 -15.48
CA GLY A 57 -15.57 -14.47 -14.82
C GLY A 57 -15.32 -15.22 -13.49
N ARG A 58 -14.18 -14.97 -12.83
CA ARG A 58 -13.93 -15.53 -11.51
C ARG A 58 -14.56 -14.63 -10.44
N ASN A 59 -15.03 -15.23 -9.35
CA ASN A 59 -15.47 -14.47 -8.20
C ASN A 59 -14.24 -13.90 -7.47
N GLU A 60 -14.00 -12.61 -7.59
CA GLU A 60 -12.87 -11.92 -6.97
C GLU A 60 -12.92 -11.94 -5.45
N TRP A 61 -14.10 -11.97 -4.86
CA TRP A 61 -14.25 -12.04 -3.40
C TRP A 61 -13.69 -13.35 -2.85
N ASP A 62 -14.02 -14.48 -3.47
CA ASP A 62 -13.51 -15.80 -3.09
C ASP A 62 -11.98 -15.86 -3.25
N GLU A 63 -11.46 -15.27 -4.33
CA GLU A 63 -10.02 -15.22 -4.59
C GLU A 63 -9.28 -14.36 -3.54
N VAL A 64 -9.83 -13.19 -3.23
CA VAL A 64 -9.23 -12.27 -2.25
C VAL A 64 -9.34 -12.83 -0.83
N GLU A 65 -10.50 -13.37 -0.44
CA GLU A 65 -10.71 -14.00 0.86
C GLU A 65 -9.73 -15.15 1.08
N LYS A 66 -9.52 -15.99 0.06
CA LYS A 66 -8.57 -17.10 0.11
C LYS A 66 -7.13 -16.63 0.36
N LEU A 67 -6.70 -15.56 -0.32
CA LEU A 67 -5.38 -14.96 -0.10
C LEU A 67 -5.25 -14.34 1.29
N ILE A 68 -6.24 -13.55 1.70
CA ILE A 68 -6.25 -12.91 3.02
C ILE A 68 -6.17 -13.97 4.12
N SER A 69 -7.03 -15.00 4.06
CA SER A 69 -7.08 -16.06 5.06
C SER A 69 -5.75 -16.79 5.16
N HIS A 70 -5.16 -17.19 4.00
CA HIS A 70 -3.88 -17.89 3.98
C HIS A 70 -2.76 -17.09 4.67
N PHE A 71 -2.57 -15.82 4.30
CA PHE A 71 -1.48 -15.03 4.85
C PHE A 71 -1.75 -14.51 6.26
N ARG A 72 -3.02 -14.27 6.62
CA ARG A 72 -3.42 -13.97 7.99
C ARG A 72 -3.09 -15.12 8.94
N ASP A 73 -3.40 -16.34 8.53
CA ASP A 73 -3.15 -17.54 9.33
C ASP A 73 -1.63 -17.81 9.53
N LEU A 74 -0.79 -17.23 8.66
CA LEU A 74 0.66 -17.17 8.82
C LEU A 74 1.13 -15.97 9.68
N GLY A 75 0.22 -15.21 10.27
CA GLY A 75 0.52 -14.11 11.18
C GLY A 75 0.94 -12.80 10.49
N VAL A 76 0.70 -12.63 9.19
CA VAL A 76 1.08 -11.43 8.42
C VAL A 76 -0.11 -10.48 8.31
N ARG A 77 0.09 -9.19 8.57
CA ARG A 77 -0.95 -8.16 8.39
C ARG A 77 -1.31 -8.00 6.90
N GLN A 78 -2.58 -7.77 6.64
CA GLN A 78 -3.11 -7.66 5.28
C GLN A 78 -3.28 -6.21 4.86
N SER A 79 -2.93 -5.89 3.61
CA SER A 79 -3.15 -4.56 3.05
C SER A 79 -3.75 -4.62 1.65
N ALA A 80 -4.50 -3.57 1.29
CA ALA A 80 -5.06 -3.40 -0.04
C ALA A 80 -4.83 -1.98 -0.55
N LEU A 81 -4.55 -1.84 -1.84
CA LEU A 81 -4.48 -0.54 -2.50
C LEU A 81 -5.85 -0.20 -3.09
N ILE A 82 -6.44 0.92 -2.66
CA ILE A 82 -7.77 1.36 -3.08
C ILE A 82 -7.72 2.78 -3.67
N ARG A 83 -8.38 2.99 -4.80
CA ARG A 83 -8.38 4.27 -5.53
C ARG A 83 -9.45 5.22 -4.98
N GLY A 84 -9.35 5.59 -3.71
CA GLY A 84 -10.31 6.49 -3.09
C GLY A 84 -11.76 6.05 -3.35
N ASP A 85 -12.62 7.01 -3.53
CA ASP A 85 -14.05 6.79 -3.76
C ASP A 85 -14.38 6.15 -5.12
N PHE A 86 -13.37 5.96 -5.99
CA PHE A 86 -13.48 5.18 -7.23
C PHE A 86 -13.29 3.67 -7.00
N LEU A 87 -12.88 3.29 -5.79
CA LEU A 87 -12.61 1.91 -5.39
C LEU A 87 -11.59 1.22 -6.33
N PHE A 88 -12.06 0.34 -7.21
CA PHE A 88 -11.24 -0.36 -8.21
C PHE A 88 -11.58 0.05 -9.65
N GLY A 89 -12.62 0.88 -9.81
CA GLY A 89 -13.09 1.38 -11.09
C GLY A 89 -12.48 2.72 -11.50
N TYR A 90 -13.16 3.38 -12.42
CA TYR A 90 -12.80 4.69 -13.00
C TYR A 90 -13.87 5.74 -12.77
N GLU A 91 -14.98 5.37 -12.13
CA GLU A 91 -16.10 6.25 -11.79
C GLU A 91 -16.26 6.30 -10.27
N PRO A 92 -16.59 7.48 -9.68
CA PRO A 92 -16.88 7.60 -8.26
C PRO A 92 -18.06 6.70 -7.88
N GLN A 93 -17.93 5.99 -6.77
CA GLN A 93 -18.97 5.11 -6.27
C GLN A 93 -19.82 5.80 -5.20
N PRO A 94 -21.11 5.46 -5.08
CA PRO A 94 -21.95 5.91 -3.98
C PRO A 94 -21.38 5.45 -2.63
N PHE A 95 -21.64 6.24 -1.58
CA PHE A 95 -21.03 5.96 -0.26
C PHE A 95 -21.46 4.62 0.33
N ASP A 96 -22.66 4.15 0.09
CA ASP A 96 -23.14 2.84 0.54
C ASP A 96 -22.33 1.68 -0.08
N VAL A 97 -21.95 1.80 -1.37
CA VAL A 97 -21.05 0.84 -2.04
C VAL A 97 -19.65 0.88 -1.45
N ILE A 98 -19.10 2.10 -1.23
CA ILE A 98 -17.79 2.28 -0.58
C ILE A 98 -17.81 1.64 0.81
N ARG A 99 -18.86 1.92 1.58
CA ARG A 99 -19.03 1.39 2.93
C ARG A 99 -19.12 -0.13 2.95
N ALA A 100 -19.94 -0.72 2.07
CA ALA A 100 -20.08 -2.17 1.95
C ALA A 100 -18.74 -2.83 1.68
N LEU A 101 -17.97 -2.34 0.69
CA LEU A 101 -16.65 -2.88 0.35
C LEU A 101 -15.66 -2.80 1.53
N VAL A 102 -15.64 -1.68 2.25
CA VAL A 102 -14.73 -1.51 3.40
C VAL A 102 -15.09 -2.49 4.53
N PHE A 103 -16.39 -2.69 4.80
CA PHE A 103 -16.84 -3.63 5.82
C PHE A 103 -16.53 -5.09 5.44
N GLU A 104 -16.72 -5.48 4.17
CA GLU A 104 -16.35 -6.81 3.68
C GLU A 104 -14.84 -7.07 3.82
N TYR A 105 -14.01 -6.13 3.40
CA TYR A 105 -12.57 -6.24 3.62
C TYR A 105 -12.20 -6.35 5.11
N ALA A 106 -12.84 -5.55 5.96
CA ALA A 106 -12.60 -5.60 7.39
C ALA A 106 -13.02 -6.94 8.01
N ALA A 107 -14.17 -7.50 7.57
CA ALA A 107 -14.65 -8.81 8.00
C ALA A 107 -13.71 -9.95 7.58
N MET A 108 -13.12 -9.89 6.38
CA MET A 108 -12.11 -10.85 5.92
C MET A 108 -10.79 -10.76 6.71
N GLY A 109 -10.55 -9.66 7.43
CA GLY A 109 -9.31 -9.44 8.18
C GLY A 109 -8.28 -8.53 7.48
N MET A 110 -8.72 -7.69 6.55
CA MET A 110 -7.89 -6.62 5.99
C MET A 110 -7.58 -5.57 7.06
N ASN A 111 -6.29 -5.27 7.26
CA ASN A 111 -5.85 -4.36 8.31
C ASN A 111 -5.56 -2.94 7.81
N VAL A 112 -5.16 -2.80 6.54
CA VAL A 112 -4.72 -1.51 6.01
C VAL A 112 -5.30 -1.28 4.62
N LEU A 113 -6.08 -0.22 4.47
CA LEU A 113 -6.46 0.29 3.15
C LEU A 113 -5.55 1.46 2.77
N GLN A 114 -4.69 1.23 1.78
CA GLN A 114 -3.83 2.26 1.19
C GLN A 114 -4.66 3.08 0.23
N ASN A 115 -5.23 4.16 0.75
CA ASN A 115 -6.22 4.99 0.09
C ASN A 115 -5.52 6.06 -0.77
N PHE A 116 -5.64 5.99 -2.10
CA PHE A 116 -4.92 6.87 -3.01
C PHE A 116 -5.83 7.53 -4.05
N HIS A 117 -5.42 8.72 -4.48
CA HIS A 117 -5.89 9.35 -5.70
C HIS A 117 -4.68 9.80 -6.53
N GLY A 118 -4.64 9.49 -7.84
CA GLY A 118 -3.45 9.71 -8.67
C GLY A 118 -3.01 11.17 -8.77
N LEU A 119 -3.93 12.11 -8.59
CA LEU A 119 -3.66 13.56 -8.60
C LEU A 119 -3.57 14.17 -7.19
N ASN A 120 -3.55 13.35 -6.14
CA ASN A 120 -3.52 13.81 -4.75
C ASN A 120 -4.69 14.76 -4.42
N ASP A 121 -5.91 14.39 -4.79
CA ASP A 121 -7.13 15.13 -4.44
C ASP A 121 -7.79 14.49 -3.23
N ALA A 122 -7.75 15.16 -2.08
CA ALA A 122 -8.28 14.68 -0.81
C ALA A 122 -9.80 14.46 -0.84
N ARG A 123 -10.53 15.21 -1.68
CA ARG A 123 -11.99 15.08 -1.82
C ARG A 123 -12.39 13.68 -2.30
N CYS A 124 -11.56 13.07 -3.14
CA CYS A 124 -11.77 11.72 -3.67
C CYS A 124 -11.37 10.61 -2.68
N LEU A 125 -10.92 10.95 -1.48
CA LEU A 125 -10.47 10.00 -0.46
C LEU A 125 -11.40 9.98 0.76
N ALA A 126 -12.33 10.91 0.83
CA ALA A 126 -13.15 11.15 2.02
C ALA A 126 -14.12 10.00 2.32
N GLY A 127 -14.74 9.41 1.31
CA GLY A 127 -15.68 8.31 1.46
C GLY A 127 -15.04 7.07 2.08
N VAL A 128 -13.87 6.66 1.57
CA VAL A 128 -13.12 5.53 2.12
C VAL A 128 -12.65 5.81 3.54
N ALA A 129 -12.12 7.01 3.81
CA ALA A 129 -11.68 7.38 5.16
C ALA A 129 -12.84 7.32 6.17
N ARG A 130 -14.01 7.84 5.79
CA ARG A 130 -15.24 7.77 6.59
C ARG A 130 -15.69 6.33 6.83
N ALA A 131 -15.73 5.49 5.79
CA ALA A 131 -16.16 4.09 5.92
C ALA A 131 -15.22 3.29 6.83
N VAL A 132 -13.90 3.55 6.77
CA VAL A 132 -12.92 2.94 7.68
C VAL A 132 -13.14 3.39 9.12
N ALA A 133 -13.44 4.67 9.36
CA ALA A 133 -13.77 5.17 10.70
C ALA A 133 -15.02 4.47 11.27
N GLU A 134 -16.06 4.26 10.45
CA GLU A 134 -17.26 3.52 10.83
C GLU A 134 -16.96 2.04 11.14
N ALA A 135 -16.14 1.36 10.32
CA ALA A 135 -15.73 -0.02 10.55
C ALA A 135 -14.90 -0.17 11.84
N ARG A 136 -14.00 0.78 12.12
CA ARG A 136 -13.26 0.82 13.38
C ARG A 136 -14.17 1.01 14.60
N ALA A 137 -15.14 1.89 14.49
CA ALA A 137 -16.14 2.10 15.54
C ALA A 137 -16.98 0.84 15.78
N ALA A 138 -17.17 0.00 14.76
CA ALA A 138 -17.80 -1.32 14.86
C ALA A 138 -16.87 -2.42 15.41
N GLY A 139 -15.61 -2.11 15.74
CA GLY A 139 -14.67 -3.03 16.37
C GLY A 139 -13.69 -3.74 15.44
N HIS A 140 -13.65 -3.39 14.14
CA HIS A 140 -12.69 -3.98 13.21
C HIS A 140 -11.29 -3.39 13.35
N ASP A 141 -10.24 -4.25 13.24
CA ASP A 141 -8.81 -3.80 13.18
C ASP A 141 -8.43 -3.40 11.76
N ILE A 142 -8.93 -2.25 11.32
CA ILE A 142 -8.65 -1.69 9.99
C ILE A 142 -8.28 -0.22 10.09
N ILE A 143 -7.34 0.24 9.26
CA ILE A 143 -6.97 1.65 9.14
C ILE A 143 -6.99 2.10 7.67
N ALA A 144 -7.27 3.38 7.43
CA ALA A 144 -6.99 4.03 6.17
C ALA A 144 -5.60 4.68 6.22
N GLN A 145 -4.68 4.24 5.39
CA GLN A 145 -3.36 4.86 5.21
C GLN A 145 -3.42 5.83 4.03
N GLY A 146 -3.10 7.10 4.27
CA GLY A 146 -3.18 8.13 3.23
C GLY A 146 -2.01 8.02 2.24
N THR A 147 -2.30 7.85 0.96
CA THR A 147 -1.26 7.71 -0.06
C THR A 147 -0.93 9.04 -0.70
N ILE A 148 0.34 9.40 -0.69
CA ILE A 148 0.89 10.56 -1.42
C ILE A 148 1.54 10.03 -2.69
N CYS A 149 0.92 10.29 -3.84
CA CYS A 149 1.45 9.93 -5.15
C CYS A 149 2.57 10.91 -5.53
N ILE A 150 3.76 10.37 -5.78
CA ILE A 150 4.96 11.14 -6.09
C ILE A 150 5.40 10.74 -7.50
N GLU A 151 5.03 11.59 -8.45
CA GLU A 151 5.33 11.38 -9.86
C GLU A 151 6.30 12.46 -10.37
N ASP A 152 6.84 12.27 -11.56
CA ASP A 152 7.74 13.24 -12.21
C ASP A 152 6.96 14.47 -12.69
N ASN A 153 6.65 15.35 -11.75
CA ASN A 153 5.86 16.55 -11.97
C ASN A 153 6.50 17.71 -11.19
N PRO A 154 6.80 18.86 -11.81
CA PRO A 154 7.38 20.02 -11.13
C PRO A 154 6.51 20.55 -9.98
N ASN A 155 5.24 20.21 -9.96
CA ASN A 155 4.34 20.54 -8.86
C ASN A 155 4.47 19.63 -7.64
N VAL A 156 5.16 18.49 -7.73
CA VAL A 156 5.40 17.60 -6.61
C VAL A 156 6.61 18.10 -5.82
N THR A 157 6.35 18.94 -4.85
CA THR A 157 7.35 19.50 -3.92
C THR A 157 7.11 19.01 -2.51
N VAL A 158 8.13 19.03 -1.66
CA VAL A 158 7.99 18.68 -0.23
C VAL A 158 6.88 19.50 0.43
N ALA A 159 6.80 20.80 0.15
CA ALA A 159 5.78 21.67 0.72
C ALA A 159 4.35 21.26 0.32
N ARG A 160 4.13 20.92 -0.97
CA ARG A 160 2.83 20.43 -1.43
C ARG A 160 2.48 19.05 -0.86
N CYS A 161 3.46 18.16 -0.75
CA CYS A 161 3.26 16.87 -0.10
C CYS A 161 2.87 17.02 1.38
N LEU A 162 3.47 17.97 2.10
CA LEU A 162 3.10 18.28 3.48
C LEU A 162 1.69 18.88 3.59
N ALA A 163 1.33 19.81 2.71
CA ALA A 163 -0.02 20.37 2.69
C ALA A 163 -1.07 19.26 2.43
N PHE A 164 -0.81 18.37 1.48
CA PHE A 164 -1.69 17.23 1.25
C PHE A 164 -1.71 16.24 2.44
N ALA A 165 -0.58 16.05 3.13
CA ALA A 165 -0.53 15.25 4.34
C ALA A 165 -1.41 15.82 5.47
N ASP A 166 -1.50 17.17 5.60
CA ASP A 166 -2.44 17.81 6.52
C ASP A 166 -3.90 17.46 6.19
N GLU A 167 -4.26 17.50 4.90
CA GLU A 167 -5.61 17.14 4.44
C GLU A 167 -5.91 15.66 4.74
N LEU A 168 -4.95 14.75 4.51
CA LEU A 168 -5.11 13.33 4.82
C LEU A 168 -5.34 13.09 6.32
N VAL A 169 -4.57 13.75 7.18
CA VAL A 169 -4.77 13.65 8.64
C VAL A 169 -6.11 14.22 9.07
N ALA A 170 -6.54 15.35 8.48
CA ALA A 170 -7.84 15.94 8.73
C ALA A 170 -9.01 15.02 8.35
N LEU A 171 -8.83 14.18 7.31
CA LEU A 171 -9.80 13.14 6.92
C LEU A 171 -9.76 11.89 7.82
N GLY A 172 -8.83 11.80 8.78
CA GLY A 172 -8.70 10.67 9.70
C GLY A 172 -7.82 9.52 9.22
N HIS A 173 -6.97 9.74 8.20
CA HIS A 173 -5.98 8.74 7.81
C HIS A 173 -4.92 8.53 8.89
N SER A 174 -4.50 7.27 9.06
CA SER A 174 -3.47 6.85 10.01
C SER A 174 -2.22 6.39 9.26
N GLY A 175 -1.20 7.27 9.20
CA GLY A 175 0.04 7.02 8.48
C GLY A 175 0.00 7.44 7.01
N PHE A 176 1.19 7.46 6.42
CA PHE A 176 1.40 7.87 5.03
C PHE A 176 1.99 6.75 4.19
N TYR A 177 1.53 6.65 2.95
CA TYR A 177 2.07 5.73 1.95
C TYR A 177 2.63 6.54 0.78
N LEU A 178 3.95 6.68 0.72
CA LEU A 178 4.64 7.41 -0.35
C LEU A 178 4.78 6.49 -1.56
N LYS A 179 4.04 6.78 -2.62
CA LYS A 179 3.97 5.92 -3.81
C LYS A 179 4.53 6.61 -5.04
N SER A 180 5.53 5.97 -5.68
CA SER A 180 6.00 6.37 -7.00
C SER A 180 5.90 5.20 -7.98
N ALA A 181 4.92 5.28 -8.87
CA ALA A 181 4.75 4.29 -9.93
C ALA A 181 5.71 4.53 -11.10
N SER A 182 6.11 5.78 -11.34
CA SER A 182 7.08 6.15 -12.36
C SER A 182 8.53 5.79 -12.01
N GLY A 183 8.80 5.45 -10.74
CA GLY A 183 10.16 5.17 -10.26
C GLY A 183 11.08 6.37 -10.21
N ARG A 184 10.53 7.57 -10.14
CA ARG A 184 11.25 8.85 -10.14
C ARG A 184 11.67 9.34 -8.76
N LEU A 185 11.36 8.59 -7.69
CA LEU A 185 11.82 8.92 -6.35
C LEU A 185 13.35 8.96 -6.30
N THR A 186 13.88 10.13 -6.00
CA THR A 186 15.32 10.26 -5.71
C THR A 186 15.57 10.06 -4.21
N PRO A 187 16.72 9.49 -3.81
CA PRO A 187 17.05 9.34 -2.40
C PRO A 187 16.99 10.65 -1.61
N TYR A 188 17.44 11.73 -2.23
CA TYR A 188 17.43 13.06 -1.61
C TYR A 188 16.01 13.57 -1.33
N PHE A 189 15.11 13.51 -2.31
CA PHE A 189 13.74 13.93 -2.15
C PHE A 189 13.00 13.10 -1.08
N VAL A 190 13.22 11.78 -1.09
CA VAL A 190 12.63 10.89 -0.06
C VAL A 190 13.13 11.27 1.33
N TYR A 191 14.45 11.53 1.47
CA TYR A 191 15.03 11.94 2.74
C TYR A 191 14.41 13.24 3.26
N GLU A 192 14.30 14.26 2.41
CA GLU A 192 13.71 15.55 2.79
C GLU A 192 12.24 15.41 3.17
N LEU A 193 11.45 14.72 2.32
CA LEU A 193 10.01 14.56 2.54
C LEU A 193 9.73 13.75 3.82
N VAL A 194 10.40 12.62 3.99
CA VAL A 194 10.19 11.78 5.17
C VAL A 194 10.63 12.50 6.44
N SER A 195 11.77 13.20 6.40
CA SER A 195 12.23 14.02 7.53
C SER A 195 11.23 15.14 7.88
N ALA A 196 10.61 15.74 6.89
CA ALA A 196 9.61 16.78 7.08
C ALA A 196 8.28 16.20 7.63
N LEU A 197 7.83 15.05 7.11
CA LEU A 197 6.66 14.34 7.62
C LEU A 197 6.82 13.96 9.09
N TYR A 198 7.96 13.39 9.48
CA TYR A 198 8.19 13.02 10.90
C TYR A 198 8.29 14.23 11.83
N ARG A 199 8.85 15.34 11.37
CA ARG A 199 8.84 16.57 12.18
C ARG A 199 7.44 17.11 12.42
N ARG A 200 6.54 16.99 11.43
CA ARG A 200 5.18 17.51 11.49
C ARG A 200 4.20 16.53 12.13
N PHE A 201 4.38 15.23 11.90
CA PHE A 201 3.51 14.16 12.34
C PHE A 201 4.32 13.03 13.00
N PRO A 202 4.87 13.24 14.19
CA PRO A 202 5.83 12.32 14.82
C PRO A 202 5.23 10.95 15.16
N ASP A 203 3.91 10.86 15.30
CA ASP A 203 3.19 9.64 15.67
C ASP A 203 2.65 8.86 14.47
N GLN A 204 2.89 9.35 13.24
CA GLN A 204 2.42 8.71 12.02
C GLN A 204 3.50 7.80 11.41
N ASP A 205 3.10 6.58 11.04
CA ASP A 205 3.97 5.67 10.29
C ASP A 205 4.11 6.15 8.82
N VAL A 206 5.30 5.97 8.25
CA VAL A 206 5.55 6.26 6.84
C VAL A 206 5.97 4.99 6.11
N THR A 207 5.23 4.62 5.08
CA THR A 207 5.54 3.52 4.17
C THR A 207 6.04 4.08 2.85
N ILE A 208 7.07 3.47 2.26
CA ILE A 208 7.60 3.89 0.97
C ILE A 208 7.43 2.73 -0.03
N HIS A 209 6.75 3.02 -1.13
CA HIS A 209 6.58 2.13 -2.27
C HIS A 209 7.17 2.80 -3.52
N ALA A 210 8.25 2.23 -4.04
CA ALA A 210 8.91 2.77 -5.21
C ALA A 210 9.15 1.69 -6.25
N HIS A 211 8.71 1.93 -7.48
CA HIS A 211 9.10 1.17 -8.64
C HIS A 211 10.50 1.57 -9.10
N SER A 212 11.20 0.68 -9.78
CA SER A 212 12.54 0.96 -10.32
C SER A 212 12.64 0.56 -11.81
N PRO A 213 11.87 1.23 -12.70
CA PRO A 213 11.83 0.87 -14.11
C PRO A 213 13.18 1.06 -14.83
N MET A 214 14.08 1.89 -14.27
CA MET A 214 15.37 2.21 -14.87
C MET A 214 16.54 1.41 -14.28
N ALA A 215 16.30 0.29 -13.64
CA ALA A 215 17.33 -0.52 -12.96
C ALA A 215 18.22 0.27 -11.98
N ARG A 216 17.85 1.49 -11.64
CA ARG A 216 18.50 2.27 -10.59
C ARG A 216 18.24 1.54 -9.27
N ARG A 217 19.31 1.06 -8.67
CA ARG A 217 19.23 0.21 -7.50
C ARG A 217 18.40 0.88 -6.40
N PRO A 218 17.24 0.35 -6.01
CA PRO A 218 16.44 0.90 -4.91
C PRO A 218 17.24 1.01 -3.62
N HIS A 219 18.30 0.21 -3.50
CA HIS A 219 19.23 0.20 -2.37
C HIS A 219 19.90 1.55 -2.06
N ALA A 220 19.99 2.47 -3.02
CA ALA A 220 20.55 3.80 -2.75
C ALA A 220 19.65 4.60 -1.79
N ILE A 221 18.32 4.42 -1.86
CA ILE A 221 17.36 5.07 -0.97
C ILE A 221 17.55 4.54 0.47
N TRP A 222 17.91 3.26 0.61
CA TRP A 222 18.02 2.58 1.90
C TRP A 222 19.38 2.71 2.57
N ARG A 223 20.42 3.06 1.81
CA ARG A 223 21.79 3.25 2.36
C ARG A 223 21.99 4.65 2.96
N GLN A 224 21.05 5.56 2.79
CA GLN A 224 21.16 6.87 3.41
C GLN A 224 21.05 6.78 4.94
N ARG A 225 21.94 7.50 5.63
CA ARG A 225 21.88 7.66 7.09
C ARG A 225 20.67 8.53 7.43
N TRP A 226 19.61 7.91 7.90
CA TRP A 226 18.41 8.62 8.32
C TRP A 226 18.67 9.41 9.61
N PRO A 227 18.11 10.61 9.77
CA PRO A 227 18.25 11.35 11.01
C PRO A 227 17.64 10.55 12.17
N PRO A 228 18.12 10.75 13.40
CA PRO A 228 17.48 10.16 14.57
C PRO A 228 16.03 10.66 14.65
N LEU A 229 15.09 9.75 14.45
CA LEU A 229 13.68 10.02 14.41
C LEU A 229 13.11 9.94 15.82
N SER A 230 12.53 11.03 16.26
CA SER A 230 11.78 11.27 17.49
C SER A 230 12.43 10.86 18.84
N ARG A 231 12.18 11.65 19.87
CA ARG A 231 12.56 11.37 21.26
C ARG A 231 11.79 10.20 21.89
N THR A 232 10.70 9.75 21.26
CA THR A 232 9.82 8.69 21.79
C THR A 232 10.16 7.29 21.30
N GLY A 233 11.10 7.11 20.37
CA GLY A 233 11.60 5.78 19.96
C GLY A 233 10.62 4.87 19.23
N THR A 234 9.43 5.36 18.86
CA THR A 234 8.35 4.55 18.25
C THR A 234 8.18 4.73 16.74
N SER A 235 9.08 5.48 16.09
CA SER A 235 9.00 5.67 14.63
C SER A 235 9.20 4.35 13.89
N ARG A 236 8.20 3.93 13.14
CA ARG A 236 8.18 2.67 12.39
C ARG A 236 8.27 2.98 10.91
N TRP A 237 9.28 2.42 10.25
CA TRP A 237 9.43 2.48 8.81
C TRP A 237 8.88 1.22 8.18
N MET A 238 8.12 1.34 7.11
CA MET A 238 7.71 0.23 6.29
C MET A 238 8.26 0.43 4.88
N CYS A 239 8.96 -0.57 4.37
CA CYS A 239 9.46 -0.62 3.01
C CYS A 239 8.71 -1.67 2.23
N SER A 240 8.15 -1.32 1.09
CA SER A 240 7.67 -2.30 0.15
C SER A 240 8.81 -2.64 -0.82
N ILE A 241 9.33 -3.86 -0.71
CA ILE A 241 10.35 -4.39 -1.63
C ILE A 241 9.70 -5.50 -2.45
N GLN A 242 9.64 -5.30 -3.75
CA GLN A 242 9.28 -6.34 -4.68
C GLN A 242 10.52 -7.18 -4.96
N ARG A 243 10.62 -8.39 -4.36
CA ARG A 243 11.61 -9.41 -4.71
C ARG A 243 10.89 -10.57 -5.36
N TRP A 244 11.04 -10.71 -6.66
CA TRP A 244 10.61 -11.90 -7.38
C TRP A 244 11.83 -12.75 -7.74
N PRO A 245 11.81 -14.08 -7.53
CA PRO A 245 12.90 -14.95 -8.00
C PRO A 245 12.87 -14.98 -9.53
N VAL A 246 13.86 -14.35 -10.13
CA VAL A 246 14.13 -14.55 -11.57
C VAL A 246 14.58 -16.01 -11.74
N ARG A 247 13.69 -16.90 -12.15
CA ARG A 247 14.09 -18.20 -12.67
C ARG A 247 14.98 -17.94 -13.89
N ARG A 248 16.29 -18.15 -13.73
CA ARG A 248 17.16 -18.30 -14.90
C ARG A 248 16.59 -19.47 -15.72
N ARG A 249 16.11 -19.21 -16.93
CA ARG A 249 15.88 -20.27 -17.89
C ARG A 249 17.22 -20.98 -18.04
N SER A 250 17.30 -22.22 -17.62
CA SER A 250 18.37 -23.10 -18.05
C SER A 250 18.25 -23.19 -19.57
N GLN A 251 19.26 -22.66 -20.27
CA GLN A 251 19.43 -22.96 -21.68
C GLN A 251 19.70 -24.48 -21.75
N ALA A 252 18.76 -25.21 -22.28
CA ALA A 252 18.96 -26.52 -22.83
C ALA A 252 18.96 -26.39 -24.36
#